data_0fbb938c2d80b42b543de21c661df13c
#
_entry.id   0fbb938c2d80b42b543de21c661df13c
#
_cell.length_a   1.000
_cell.length_b   1.000
_cell.length_c   1.000
_cell.angle_alpha   90.00
_cell.angle_beta   90.00
_cell.angle_gamma   90.00
#
_symmetry.space_group_name_H-M   'P 1'
#
loop_
_entity.id
_entity.type
_entity.pdbx_description
1 polymer ?
#
loop_
_entity_poly.entity_id
_entity_poly.type
_entity_poly.pdbx_seq_one_letter_code
_entity_poly.pdbx_strand_id
1 'polypeptide(L)'
;MKRYILLILMFKLSISMRAQYYELGFGGGGSVFHGDVGAVALNAEGIRGILPNQPIGTITLRRQFNWHWSTRFNYSRGYLGSSDSWAKDDFKSNRGIDFRTEINEFALMTEFNFWPYATGSKKKQSFYIFGGIGLTGYNPQGIYDDQWVDLRPLGTEGQQTALSSQLFYGTTTLTVPMGMGFRRSLGRDISMTAEVGWRSYGSDYLDDTSGDYVDASDLAEERSTMAAYFANPGNVPYTSGLARGNANTKDWSIFAAVTLFYNLNPRNERCREF
;
A
#
# COMPACT_ATOMS: atom_id res chain seq x y z
N MET A 1 -14.47 0.31 -37.85
CA MET A 1 -14.99 1.68 -37.82
C MET A 1 -15.87 1.97 -36.60
N LYS A 2 -16.90 1.20 -36.25
CA LYS A 2 -17.79 1.48 -35.09
C LYS A 2 -17.07 1.58 -33.74
N ARG A 3 -16.02 0.79 -33.49
CA ARG A 3 -15.23 0.83 -32.23
C ARG A 3 -14.42 2.11 -32.05
N TYR A 4 -13.88 2.68 -33.11
CA TYR A 4 -13.13 3.94 -33.07
C TYR A 4 -14.06 5.16 -32.93
N ILE A 5 -15.27 5.09 -33.43
CA ILE A 5 -16.29 6.13 -33.25
C ILE A 5 -16.70 6.22 -31.79
N LEU A 6 -16.85 5.07 -31.10
CA LEU A 6 -17.17 5.04 -29.67
C LEU A 6 -16.02 5.64 -28.81
N LEU A 7 -14.77 5.33 -29.12
CA LEU A 7 -13.59 5.91 -28.46
C LEU A 7 -13.47 7.42 -28.69
N ILE A 8 -13.73 7.89 -29.91
CA ILE A 8 -13.74 9.32 -30.27
C ILE A 8 -14.91 10.03 -29.59
N LEU A 9 -16.08 9.38 -29.48
CA LEU A 9 -17.22 9.94 -28.73
C LEU A 9 -16.96 10.04 -27.24
N MET A 10 -16.36 9.03 -26.64
CA MET A 10 -15.92 9.07 -25.25
C MET A 10 -14.84 10.14 -25.01
N PHE A 11 -13.91 10.32 -25.95
CA PHE A 11 -12.91 11.37 -25.87
C PHE A 11 -13.50 12.78 -26.06
N LYS A 12 -14.50 12.94 -26.93
CA LYS A 12 -15.23 14.22 -27.10
C LYS A 12 -16.16 14.56 -25.92
N LEU A 13 -16.76 13.56 -25.26
CA LEU A 13 -17.51 13.79 -24.03
C LEU A 13 -16.63 14.34 -22.88
N SER A 14 -15.32 14.05 -22.91
CA SER A 14 -14.37 14.56 -21.93
C SER A 14 -14.03 16.04 -22.06
N ILE A 15 -14.32 16.70 -23.18
CA ILE A 15 -13.86 18.05 -23.52
C ILE A 15 -14.86 19.16 -23.13
N SER A 16 -16.11 18.81 -22.80
CA SER A 16 -17.17 19.81 -22.49
C SER A 16 -17.38 20.09 -21.01
N MET A 17 -16.32 20.02 -20.17
CA MET A 17 -16.44 20.09 -18.72
C MET A 17 -15.99 21.44 -18.16
N ARG A 18 -16.94 22.31 -17.85
CA ARG A 18 -16.72 23.67 -17.36
C ARG A 18 -16.39 23.80 -15.87
N ALA A 19 -16.10 22.70 -15.16
CA ALA A 19 -15.78 22.71 -13.73
C ALA A 19 -14.46 22.03 -13.46
N GLN A 20 -13.38 22.56 -14.03
CA GLN A 20 -12.03 21.99 -13.79
C GLN A 20 -11.30 22.83 -12.77
N TYR A 21 -10.83 22.19 -11.69
CA TYR A 21 -9.95 22.82 -10.72
C TYR A 21 -8.96 21.78 -10.15
N TYR A 22 -7.86 22.29 -9.63
CA TYR A 22 -6.83 21.50 -9.01
C TYR A 22 -6.87 21.68 -7.49
N GLU A 23 -6.60 20.61 -6.78
CA GLU A 23 -6.47 20.60 -5.32
C GLU A 23 -5.13 19.96 -4.95
N LEU A 24 -4.41 20.61 -4.04
CA LEU A 24 -3.23 20.04 -3.39
C LEU A 24 -3.62 19.55 -2.00
N GLY A 25 -3.30 18.31 -1.69
CA GLY A 25 -3.66 17.67 -0.43
C GLY A 25 -2.44 17.19 0.34
N PHE A 26 -2.53 17.31 1.67
CA PHE A 26 -1.59 16.74 2.61
C PHE A 26 -2.37 15.91 3.62
N GLY A 27 -1.94 14.67 3.83
CA GLY A 27 -2.66 13.74 4.68
C GLY A 27 -1.74 12.83 5.44
N GLY A 28 -2.35 12.14 6.37
CA GLY A 28 -1.70 11.10 7.16
C GLY A 28 -2.70 10.11 7.69
N GLY A 29 -2.18 8.98 8.11
CA GLY A 29 -3.00 7.89 8.62
C GLY A 29 -2.14 6.71 9.04
N GLY A 30 -2.68 5.53 8.86
CA GLY A 30 -1.95 4.31 9.16
C GLY A 30 -2.24 3.21 8.15
N SER A 31 -1.39 2.20 8.20
CA SER A 31 -1.45 1.01 7.35
C SER A 31 -1.50 -0.26 8.17
N VAL A 32 -2.04 -1.31 7.56
CA VAL A 32 -2.03 -2.69 8.05
C VAL A 32 -1.54 -3.57 6.92
N PHE A 33 -0.58 -4.42 7.21
CA PHE A 33 -0.04 -5.40 6.27
C PHE A 33 -0.76 -6.75 6.39
N HIS A 34 -0.89 -7.42 5.26
CA HIS A 34 -1.36 -8.80 5.15
C HIS A 34 -0.52 -9.55 4.12
N GLY A 35 0.16 -10.57 4.56
CA GLY A 35 1.02 -11.46 3.78
C GLY A 35 1.32 -12.73 4.55
N ASP A 36 2.51 -13.26 4.35
CA ASP A 36 2.93 -14.51 4.98
C ASP A 36 3.24 -14.36 6.48
N VAL A 37 3.65 -13.16 6.91
CA VAL A 37 3.99 -12.87 8.31
C VAL A 37 2.79 -12.28 9.04
N GLY A 38 2.53 -12.79 10.25
CA GLY A 38 1.49 -12.30 11.15
C GLY A 38 0.14 -12.99 11.00
N ALA A 39 -0.88 -12.40 11.61
CA ALA A 39 -2.22 -12.97 11.65
C ALA A 39 -3.08 -12.48 10.48
N VAL A 40 -3.67 -13.39 9.73
CA VAL A 40 -4.86 -13.14 8.92
C VAL A 40 -6.07 -13.41 9.79
N ALA A 41 -6.56 -12.44 10.56
CA ALA A 41 -7.68 -12.75 11.43
C ALA A 41 -8.68 -11.61 11.64
N LEU A 42 -9.89 -11.87 11.22
CA LEU A 42 -11.14 -11.20 11.60
C LEU A 42 -11.72 -11.71 12.95
N ASN A 43 -10.91 -12.21 13.87
CA ASN A 43 -11.39 -12.72 15.16
C ASN A 43 -11.26 -11.65 16.26
N ALA A 44 -11.91 -11.82 17.40
CA ALA A 44 -12.05 -10.80 18.45
C ALA A 44 -10.73 -10.19 19.00
N GLU A 45 -9.60 -10.88 18.88
CA GLU A 45 -8.25 -10.34 19.07
C GLU A 45 -7.67 -9.76 17.77
N GLY A 46 -8.26 -10.09 16.63
CA GLY A 46 -7.92 -9.64 15.28
C GLY A 46 -8.25 -8.17 14.97
N ILE A 47 -8.83 -7.42 15.90
CA ILE A 47 -8.94 -5.96 15.79
C ILE A 47 -7.54 -5.34 15.65
N ARG A 48 -6.50 -5.92 16.28
CA ARG A 48 -5.11 -5.47 16.10
C ARG A 48 -4.61 -5.65 14.67
N GLY A 49 -5.03 -6.71 13.97
CA GLY A 49 -4.70 -6.94 12.56
C GLY A 49 -5.49 -6.07 11.56
N ILE A 50 -6.49 -5.32 12.01
CA ILE A 50 -7.31 -4.44 11.16
C ILE A 50 -7.04 -2.96 11.49
N LEU A 51 -6.65 -2.65 12.73
CA LEU A 51 -6.32 -1.29 13.11
C LEU A 51 -4.98 -0.87 12.51
N PRO A 52 -4.92 0.31 11.91
CA PRO A 52 -3.68 0.86 11.39
C PRO A 52 -2.62 0.93 12.48
N ASN A 53 -1.54 0.17 12.33
CA ASN A 53 -0.47 0.02 13.32
C ASN A 53 0.84 0.68 12.87
N GLN A 54 0.95 1.04 11.59
CA GLN A 54 2.14 1.69 11.04
C GLN A 54 1.77 3.04 10.43
N PRO A 55 2.56 4.10 10.66
CA PRO A 55 2.26 5.44 10.17
C PRO A 55 2.49 5.56 8.66
N ILE A 56 1.62 6.34 8.00
CA ILE A 56 1.77 6.71 6.60
C ILE A 56 1.42 8.19 6.40
N GLY A 57 2.24 8.88 5.59
CA GLY A 57 2.00 10.23 5.12
C GLY A 57 1.69 10.23 3.63
N THR A 58 0.88 11.20 3.16
CA THR A 58 0.52 11.31 1.75
C THR A 58 0.50 12.75 1.27
N ILE A 59 0.94 12.95 0.02
CA ILE A 59 0.81 14.19 -0.73
C ILE A 59 0.02 13.87 -1.99
N THR A 60 -1.02 14.66 -2.26
CA THR A 60 -1.95 14.39 -3.35
C THR A 60 -2.15 15.62 -4.22
N LEU A 61 -1.99 15.47 -5.52
CA LEU A 61 -2.43 16.44 -6.50
C LEU A 61 -3.68 15.88 -7.20
N ARG A 62 -4.83 16.52 -6.99
CA ARG A 62 -6.12 16.11 -7.58
C ARG A 62 -6.55 17.09 -8.64
N ARG A 63 -7.06 16.56 -9.75
CA ARG A 63 -7.78 17.31 -10.77
C ARG A 63 -9.24 16.90 -10.78
N GLN A 64 -10.12 17.81 -10.44
CA GLN A 64 -11.56 17.62 -10.57
C GLN A 64 -11.99 17.98 -12.01
N PHE A 65 -12.62 17.03 -12.72
CA PHE A 65 -13.12 17.24 -14.08
C PHE A 65 -14.56 17.75 -14.06
N ASN A 66 -15.39 17.16 -13.21
CA ASN A 66 -16.77 17.54 -13.00
C ASN A 66 -17.22 17.14 -11.58
N TRP A 67 -18.50 17.24 -11.29
CA TRP A 67 -19.03 16.95 -9.96
C TRP A 67 -18.91 15.49 -9.52
N HIS A 68 -18.74 14.55 -10.47
CA HIS A 68 -18.64 13.12 -10.19
C HIS A 68 -17.23 12.55 -10.38
N TRP A 69 -16.45 13.05 -11.34
CA TRP A 69 -15.17 12.47 -11.71
C TRP A 69 -13.99 13.35 -11.37
N SER A 70 -12.99 12.76 -10.78
CA SER A 70 -11.66 13.34 -10.56
C SER A 70 -10.56 12.30 -10.79
N THR A 71 -9.37 12.79 -11.06
CA THR A 71 -8.14 12.00 -11.08
C THR A 71 -7.16 12.61 -10.12
N ARG A 72 -6.40 11.76 -9.43
CA ARG A 72 -5.34 12.22 -8.54
C ARG A 72 -4.04 11.47 -8.77
N PHE A 73 -2.95 12.21 -8.64
CA PHE A 73 -1.61 11.67 -8.46
C PHE A 73 -1.29 11.72 -6.96
N ASN A 74 -0.87 10.59 -6.43
CA ASN A 74 -0.60 10.41 -5.00
C ASN A 74 0.83 9.97 -4.80
N TYR A 75 1.53 10.60 -3.87
CA TYR A 75 2.76 10.11 -3.28
C TYR A 75 2.48 9.73 -1.83
N SER A 76 2.82 8.51 -1.45
CA SER A 76 2.69 8.03 -0.07
C SER A 76 4.01 7.49 0.43
N ARG A 77 4.39 7.84 1.64
CA ARG A 77 5.55 7.31 2.34
C ARG A 77 5.17 6.89 3.74
N GLY A 78 5.66 5.74 4.16
CA GLY A 78 5.41 5.21 5.50
C GLY A 78 5.95 3.80 5.66
N TYR A 79 5.35 3.07 6.58
CA TYR A 79 5.75 1.72 6.90
C TYR A 79 4.58 0.76 6.75
N LEU A 80 4.91 -0.48 6.37
CA LEU A 80 4.09 -1.67 6.57
C LEU A 80 4.80 -2.52 7.63
N GLY A 81 4.08 -3.34 8.35
CA GLY A 81 4.72 -4.24 9.30
C GLY A 81 3.72 -5.20 9.92
N SER A 82 4.25 -6.33 10.34
CA SER A 82 3.52 -7.38 11.03
C SER A 82 4.46 -8.19 11.91
N SER A 83 3.89 -9.00 12.80
CA SER A 83 4.61 -9.89 13.70
C SER A 83 3.92 -11.24 13.78
N ASP A 84 4.68 -12.30 13.70
CA ASP A 84 4.18 -13.66 13.90
C ASP A 84 3.67 -13.88 15.33
N SER A 85 4.10 -13.06 16.30
CA SER A 85 3.57 -13.09 17.68
C SER A 85 2.06 -12.78 17.75
N TRP A 86 1.48 -12.20 16.71
CA TRP A 86 0.04 -11.92 16.60
C TRP A 86 -0.74 -13.09 15.98
N ALA A 87 -0.04 -14.08 15.43
CA ALA A 87 -0.67 -15.26 14.85
C ALA A 87 -1.20 -16.21 15.93
N LYS A 88 -2.32 -16.89 15.65
CA LYS A 88 -2.86 -17.96 16.50
C LYS A 88 -2.34 -19.34 16.09
N ASP A 89 -1.71 -19.41 14.95
CA ASP A 89 -1.09 -20.61 14.43
C ASP A 89 0.24 -20.84 15.15
N ASP A 90 0.39 -22.02 15.75
CA ASP A 90 1.59 -22.41 16.49
C ASP A 90 2.85 -22.39 15.62
N PHE A 91 2.74 -22.74 14.34
CA PHE A 91 3.88 -22.67 13.42
C PHE A 91 4.37 -21.23 13.25
N LYS A 92 3.47 -20.28 12.95
CA LYS A 92 3.82 -18.86 12.79
C LYS A 92 4.32 -18.26 14.11
N SER A 93 3.60 -18.49 15.22
CA SER A 93 3.98 -17.92 16.50
C SER A 93 5.37 -18.39 16.97
N ASN A 94 5.74 -19.64 16.67
CA ASN A 94 7.05 -20.18 16.94
C ASN A 94 8.12 -19.74 15.93
N ARG A 95 7.76 -19.44 14.68
CA ARG A 95 8.64 -18.92 13.65
C ARG A 95 9.25 -17.58 14.05
N GLY A 96 8.46 -16.71 14.68
CA GLY A 96 8.93 -15.53 15.38
C GLY A 96 9.44 -14.43 14.47
N ILE A 97 8.95 -14.31 13.24
CA ILE A 97 9.33 -13.23 12.32
C ILE A 97 8.66 -11.94 12.75
N ASP A 98 9.47 -10.90 12.96
CA ASP A 98 9.07 -9.51 13.16
C ASP A 98 9.69 -8.65 12.07
N PHE A 99 8.87 -7.94 11.31
CA PHE A 99 9.37 -7.09 10.25
C PHE A 99 8.64 -5.75 10.16
N ARG A 100 9.31 -4.79 9.58
CA ARG A 100 8.71 -3.59 8.99
C ARG A 100 9.28 -3.36 7.59
N THR A 101 8.49 -2.76 6.73
CA THR A 101 8.92 -2.39 5.38
C THR A 101 8.68 -0.92 5.16
N GLU A 102 9.73 -0.16 4.89
CA GLU A 102 9.58 1.21 4.42
C GLU A 102 9.04 1.17 2.99
N ILE A 103 8.00 1.96 2.73
CA ILE A 103 7.38 2.07 1.42
C ILE A 103 7.38 3.49 0.91
N ASN A 104 7.57 3.61 -0.41
CA ASN A 104 7.44 4.84 -1.18
C ASN A 104 6.56 4.54 -2.40
N GLU A 105 5.30 4.97 -2.39
CA GLU A 105 4.31 4.68 -3.43
C GLU A 105 4.02 5.93 -4.26
N PHE A 106 4.09 5.80 -5.58
CA PHE A 106 3.55 6.76 -6.55
C PHE A 106 2.36 6.12 -7.25
N ALA A 107 1.18 6.73 -7.17
CA ALA A 107 -0.04 6.17 -7.74
C ALA A 107 -0.85 7.20 -8.52
N LEU A 108 -1.40 6.77 -9.65
CA LEU A 108 -2.39 7.51 -10.42
C LEU A 108 -3.74 6.83 -10.23
N MET A 109 -4.72 7.56 -9.68
CA MET A 109 -6.03 7.03 -9.32
C MET A 109 -7.14 7.87 -9.93
N THR A 110 -8.22 7.21 -10.31
CA THR A 110 -9.49 7.86 -10.70
C THR A 110 -10.49 7.70 -9.57
N GLU A 111 -11.26 8.74 -9.33
CA GLU A 111 -12.27 8.80 -8.28
C GLU A 111 -13.65 9.07 -8.88
N PHE A 112 -14.67 8.42 -8.32
CA PHE A 112 -16.07 8.65 -8.67
C PHE A 112 -16.88 9.03 -7.43
N ASN A 113 -17.44 10.24 -7.44
CA ASN A 113 -18.35 10.74 -6.40
C ASN A 113 -19.78 10.25 -6.67
N PHE A 114 -20.38 9.62 -5.68
CA PHE A 114 -21.79 9.18 -5.79
C PHE A 114 -22.76 10.37 -5.83
N TRP A 115 -22.46 11.42 -5.09
CA TRP A 115 -23.23 12.66 -5.13
C TRP A 115 -22.42 13.78 -5.77
N PRO A 116 -23.10 14.74 -6.44
CA PRO A 116 -22.42 15.90 -6.98
C PRO A 116 -21.61 16.62 -5.90
N TYR A 117 -20.34 16.86 -6.16
CA TYR A 117 -19.42 17.50 -5.22
C TYR A 117 -18.55 18.55 -5.91
N ALA A 118 -18.37 19.68 -5.24
CA ALA A 118 -17.33 20.65 -5.56
C ALA A 118 -16.94 21.46 -4.32
N THR A 119 -15.64 21.69 -4.15
CA THR A 119 -15.08 22.49 -3.06
C THR A 119 -15.57 23.93 -3.17
N GLY A 120 -16.07 24.49 -2.05
CA GLY A 120 -16.58 25.87 -1.99
C GLY A 120 -17.98 26.07 -2.58
N SER A 121 -18.68 25.04 -3.04
CA SER A 121 -20.05 25.09 -3.55
C SER A 121 -21.08 24.71 -2.48
N LYS A 122 -22.38 24.77 -2.85
CA LYS A 122 -23.47 24.24 -2.00
C LYS A 122 -23.43 22.70 -1.90
N LYS A 123 -22.78 22.01 -2.87
CA LYS A 123 -22.62 20.56 -2.91
C LYS A 123 -21.38 20.15 -2.09
N LYS A 124 -21.53 20.15 -0.77
CA LYS A 124 -20.42 20.17 0.17
C LYS A 124 -19.83 18.81 0.54
N GLN A 125 -20.50 17.69 0.20
CA GLN A 125 -20.05 16.37 0.64
C GLN A 125 -20.44 15.27 -0.34
N SER A 126 -19.65 14.21 -0.39
CA SER A 126 -19.94 12.99 -1.14
C SER A 126 -19.19 11.80 -0.58
N PHE A 127 -19.80 10.62 -0.62
CA PHE A 127 -19.02 9.38 -0.66
C PHE A 127 -18.45 9.20 -2.06
N TYR A 128 -17.32 8.54 -2.13
CA TYR A 128 -16.68 8.21 -3.40
C TYR A 128 -15.94 6.88 -3.32
N ILE A 129 -15.73 6.29 -4.49
CA ILE A 129 -14.84 5.16 -4.68
C ILE A 129 -13.65 5.60 -5.53
N PHE A 130 -12.55 4.91 -5.40
CA PHE A 130 -11.37 5.15 -6.20
C PHE A 130 -10.67 3.86 -6.58
N GLY A 131 -9.92 3.91 -7.66
CA GLY A 131 -9.05 2.84 -8.11
C GLY A 131 -8.01 3.36 -9.08
N GLY A 132 -6.90 2.64 -9.19
CA GLY A 132 -5.80 3.07 -10.04
C GLY A 132 -4.65 2.08 -10.12
N ILE A 133 -3.52 2.59 -10.54
CA ILE A 133 -2.25 1.87 -10.65
C ILE A 133 -1.14 2.69 -10.03
N GLY A 134 -0.16 2.02 -9.46
CA GLY A 134 1.01 2.67 -8.84
C GLY A 134 2.26 1.81 -8.93
N LEU A 135 3.34 2.42 -8.52
CA LEU A 135 4.64 1.77 -8.31
C LEU A 135 5.05 2.01 -6.86
N THR A 136 5.36 0.93 -6.16
CA THR A 136 5.82 0.95 -4.78
C THR A 136 7.26 0.48 -4.70
N GLY A 137 8.14 1.39 -4.28
CA GLY A 137 9.46 1.04 -3.78
C GLY A 137 9.34 0.55 -2.34
N TYR A 138 10.04 -0.54 -1.99
CA TYR A 138 9.95 -1.15 -0.67
C TYR A 138 11.29 -1.68 -0.19
N ASN A 139 11.50 -1.67 1.14
CA ASN A 139 12.70 -2.18 1.78
C ASN A 139 12.34 -2.89 3.08
N PRO A 140 12.25 -4.25 3.09
CA PRO A 140 11.96 -5.01 4.29
C PRO A 140 13.14 -5.00 5.26
N GLN A 141 12.81 -4.81 6.54
CA GLN A 141 13.73 -4.74 7.66
C GLN A 141 13.27 -5.65 8.80
N GLY A 142 14.21 -6.31 9.45
CA GLY A 142 13.99 -7.06 10.68
C GLY A 142 14.67 -6.37 11.86
N ILE A 143 14.29 -6.72 13.08
CA ILE A 143 14.89 -6.17 14.30
C ILE A 143 15.94 -7.12 14.86
N TYR A 144 17.13 -6.60 15.13
CA TYR A 144 18.22 -7.33 15.76
C TYR A 144 18.93 -6.38 16.74
N ASP A 145 19.03 -6.77 18.01
CA ASP A 145 19.64 -5.97 19.08
C ASP A 145 19.11 -4.51 19.09
N ASP A 146 17.78 -4.37 19.08
CA ASP A 146 17.03 -3.09 19.02
C ASP A 146 17.33 -2.20 17.80
N GLN A 147 17.98 -2.75 16.77
CA GLN A 147 18.28 -2.05 15.53
C GLN A 147 17.53 -2.67 14.33
N TRP A 148 17.07 -1.82 13.42
CA TRP A 148 16.47 -2.27 12.17
C TRP A 148 17.56 -2.57 11.14
N VAL A 149 17.54 -3.79 10.62
CA VAL A 149 18.50 -4.31 9.64
C VAL A 149 17.78 -4.61 8.33
N ASP A 150 18.34 -4.18 7.21
CA ASP A 150 17.79 -4.48 5.89
C ASP A 150 17.93 -5.98 5.59
N LEU A 151 16.80 -6.65 5.28
CA LEU A 151 16.76 -8.11 5.13
C LEU A 151 17.22 -8.55 3.74
N ARG A 152 16.86 -7.82 2.70
CA ARG A 152 17.18 -8.20 1.32
C ARG A 152 18.66 -8.51 1.08
N PRO A 153 19.66 -7.70 1.56
CA PRO A 153 21.08 -8.01 1.35
C PRO A 153 21.54 -9.29 2.04
N LEU A 154 20.83 -9.73 3.07
CA LEU A 154 21.17 -10.93 3.82
C LEU A 154 20.84 -12.21 3.04
N GLY A 155 19.80 -12.19 2.18
CA GLY A 155 19.40 -13.36 1.42
C GLY A 155 18.89 -14.47 2.33
N THR A 156 17.89 -14.19 3.16
CA THR A 156 17.37 -15.06 4.24
C THR A 156 16.84 -16.42 3.75
N GLU A 157 16.52 -16.54 2.47
CA GLU A 157 16.11 -17.77 1.78
C GLU A 157 17.21 -18.32 0.87
N GLY A 158 18.47 -17.98 1.13
CA GLY A 158 19.62 -18.45 0.38
C GLY A 158 19.77 -17.87 -1.03
N GLN A 159 19.14 -16.73 -1.31
CA GLN A 159 19.22 -16.09 -2.62
C GLN A 159 20.68 -15.83 -3.04
N GLN A 160 21.00 -16.20 -4.30
CA GLN A 160 22.36 -16.11 -4.86
C GLN A 160 23.43 -16.84 -4.05
N THR A 161 23.10 -17.98 -3.47
CA THR A 161 24.04 -18.92 -2.84
C THR A 161 23.95 -20.28 -3.53
N ALA A 162 24.81 -21.23 -3.16
CA ALA A 162 24.69 -22.62 -3.62
C ALA A 162 23.45 -23.33 -3.06
N LEU A 163 22.84 -22.77 -1.99
CA LEU A 163 21.68 -23.34 -1.29
C LEU A 163 20.35 -23.10 -2.04
N SER A 164 20.29 -22.05 -2.87
CA SER A 164 19.08 -21.70 -3.61
C SER A 164 19.40 -21.12 -4.99
N SER A 165 18.67 -21.56 -6.01
CA SER A 165 18.75 -20.99 -7.36
C SER A 165 18.06 -19.63 -7.49
N GLN A 166 17.44 -19.13 -6.43
CA GLN A 166 16.70 -17.87 -6.45
C GLN A 166 17.64 -16.67 -6.56
N LEU A 167 17.21 -15.68 -7.33
CA LEU A 167 17.86 -14.37 -7.38
C LEU A 167 17.28 -13.46 -6.29
N PHE A 168 18.00 -12.41 -5.93
CA PHE A 168 17.42 -11.36 -5.10
C PHE A 168 16.18 -10.77 -5.76
N TYR A 169 15.11 -10.63 -4.99
CA TYR A 169 13.88 -9.98 -5.43
C TYR A 169 14.09 -8.49 -5.71
N GLY A 170 13.24 -7.93 -6.56
CA GLY A 170 13.23 -6.48 -6.84
C GLY A 170 12.80 -5.66 -5.63
N THR A 171 13.24 -4.41 -5.56
CA THR A 171 12.84 -3.45 -4.51
C THR A 171 11.71 -2.52 -4.96
N THR A 172 11.13 -2.79 -6.12
CA THR A 172 10.02 -2.01 -6.69
C THR A 172 8.99 -2.97 -7.28
N THR A 173 7.73 -2.72 -7.00
CA THR A 173 6.61 -3.55 -7.48
C THR A 173 5.48 -2.70 -8.01
N LEU A 174 4.69 -3.28 -8.91
CA LEU A 174 3.41 -2.71 -9.32
C LEU A 174 2.42 -2.78 -8.15
N THR A 175 1.61 -1.74 -7.99
CA THR A 175 0.57 -1.66 -6.97
C THR A 175 -0.76 -1.32 -7.63
N VAL A 176 -1.83 -1.96 -7.17
CA VAL A 176 -3.20 -1.65 -7.55
C VAL A 176 -3.95 -1.12 -6.33
N PRO A 177 -3.98 0.22 -6.14
CA PRO A 177 -4.77 0.85 -5.08
C PRO A 177 -6.23 0.91 -5.48
N MET A 178 -7.13 0.57 -4.54
CA MET A 178 -8.57 0.74 -4.68
C MET A 178 -9.19 1.01 -3.31
N GLY A 179 -10.36 1.63 -3.26
CA GLY A 179 -11.02 1.87 -2.00
C GLY A 179 -12.20 2.82 -2.08
N MET A 180 -12.59 3.28 -0.91
CA MET A 180 -13.70 4.21 -0.74
C MET A 180 -13.35 5.30 0.27
N GLY A 181 -14.05 6.40 0.18
CA GLY A 181 -13.87 7.50 1.10
C GLY A 181 -15.09 8.41 1.19
N PHE A 182 -15.02 9.28 2.15
CA PHE A 182 -15.94 10.39 2.32
C PHE A 182 -15.16 11.69 2.19
N ARG A 183 -15.73 12.64 1.45
CA ARG A 183 -15.16 13.99 1.31
C ARG A 183 -16.15 15.04 1.71
N ARG A 184 -15.62 16.13 2.31
CA ARG A 184 -16.40 17.27 2.73
C ARG A 184 -15.65 18.58 2.49
N SER A 185 -16.33 19.55 1.90
CA SER A 185 -15.85 20.93 1.82
C SER A 185 -16.00 21.59 3.19
N LEU A 186 -14.91 22.08 3.76
CA LEU A 186 -14.89 22.79 5.05
C LEU A 186 -15.05 24.29 4.89
N GLY A 187 -14.84 24.82 3.71
CA GLY A 187 -14.92 26.24 3.42
C GLY A 187 -14.91 26.52 1.93
N ARG A 188 -14.42 27.70 1.57
CA ARG A 188 -14.37 28.14 0.16
C ARG A 188 -13.30 27.38 -0.62
N ASP A 189 -12.14 27.20 -0.02
CA ASP A 189 -10.95 26.70 -0.70
C ASP A 189 -10.36 25.44 -0.01
N ILE A 190 -10.97 24.99 1.10
CA ILE A 190 -10.47 23.85 1.88
C ILE A 190 -11.51 22.73 1.87
N SER A 191 -11.04 21.53 1.67
CA SER A 191 -11.81 20.30 1.81
C SER A 191 -11.02 19.24 2.58
N MET A 192 -11.74 18.24 3.08
CA MET A 192 -11.18 17.11 3.80
C MET A 192 -11.71 15.81 3.21
N THR A 193 -10.86 14.79 3.17
CA THR A 193 -11.26 13.42 2.87
C THR A 193 -10.85 12.49 4.00
N ALA A 194 -11.69 11.48 4.25
CA ALA A 194 -11.35 10.31 5.05
C ALA A 194 -11.52 9.08 4.16
N GLU A 195 -10.51 8.24 4.10
CA GLU A 195 -10.41 7.13 3.15
C GLU A 195 -10.03 5.83 3.85
N VAL A 196 -10.56 4.72 3.32
CA VAL A 196 -10.02 3.39 3.53
C VAL A 196 -9.78 2.76 2.17
N GLY A 197 -8.58 2.21 1.96
CA GLY A 197 -8.20 1.65 0.68
C GLY A 197 -7.34 0.41 0.80
N TRP A 198 -7.51 -0.46 -0.15
CA TRP A 198 -6.70 -1.66 -0.41
C TRP A 198 -5.55 -1.34 -1.34
N ARG A 199 -4.41 -1.98 -1.10
CA ARG A 199 -3.28 -2.06 -2.03
C ARG A 199 -2.95 -3.52 -2.24
N SER A 200 -3.05 -3.98 -3.47
CA SER A 200 -2.54 -5.27 -3.90
C SER A 200 -1.18 -5.07 -4.57
N TYR A 201 -0.17 -5.81 -4.14
CA TYR A 201 1.19 -5.70 -4.66
C TYR A 201 1.48 -6.83 -5.64
N GLY A 202 2.32 -6.57 -6.64
CA GLY A 202 2.79 -7.58 -7.57
C GLY A 202 3.91 -8.46 -7.02
N SER A 203 4.46 -8.11 -5.85
CA SER A 203 5.50 -8.86 -5.13
C SER A 203 4.90 -9.58 -3.94
N ASP A 204 5.60 -10.65 -3.53
CA ASP A 204 5.36 -11.45 -2.35
C ASP A 204 6.54 -11.34 -1.35
N TYR A 205 7.37 -10.34 -1.54
CA TYR A 205 8.57 -10.13 -0.74
C TYR A 205 8.55 -8.80 0.02
N LEU A 206 7.36 -8.25 0.31
CA LEU A 206 7.27 -7.05 1.14
C LEU A 206 7.64 -7.36 2.60
N ASP A 207 7.51 -8.62 3.02
CA ASP A 207 7.90 -9.14 4.34
C ASP A 207 9.16 -10.02 4.32
N ASP A 208 9.91 -10.04 3.19
CA ASP A 208 11.10 -10.90 3.00
C ASP A 208 10.81 -12.41 3.12
N THR A 209 9.54 -12.83 2.96
CA THR A 209 9.11 -14.22 3.17
C THR A 209 8.24 -14.68 2.01
N SER A 210 8.70 -15.67 1.23
CA SER A 210 7.95 -16.19 0.09
C SER A 210 8.30 -17.66 -0.23
N GLY A 211 9.57 -18.03 -0.10
CA GLY A 211 10.12 -19.31 -0.52
C GLY A 211 10.20 -20.36 0.59
N ASP A 212 11.25 -21.14 0.52
CA ASP A 212 11.51 -22.27 1.40
C ASP A 212 12.67 -21.97 2.36
N TYR A 213 12.70 -22.67 3.49
CA TYR A 213 13.84 -22.66 4.38
C TYR A 213 15.06 -23.31 3.72
N VAL A 214 16.23 -22.70 3.90
CA VAL A 214 17.54 -23.28 3.63
C VAL A 214 18.20 -23.69 4.94
N ASP A 215 19.24 -24.54 4.88
CA ASP A 215 19.98 -24.91 6.10
C ASP A 215 20.63 -23.67 6.72
N ALA A 216 20.38 -23.44 8.01
CA ALA A 216 20.88 -22.24 8.71
C ALA A 216 22.39 -22.26 8.92
N SER A 217 23.01 -23.46 9.13
CA SER A 217 24.46 -23.59 9.29
C SER A 217 25.18 -23.29 7.99
N ASP A 218 24.66 -23.83 6.88
CA ASP A 218 25.22 -23.58 5.55
C ASP A 218 25.04 -22.12 5.15
N LEU A 219 23.88 -21.51 5.47
CA LEU A 219 23.64 -20.09 5.22
C LEU A 219 24.56 -19.19 6.04
N ALA A 220 24.88 -19.58 7.28
CA ALA A 220 25.82 -18.84 8.10
C ALA A 220 27.25 -18.87 7.52
N GLU A 221 27.65 -20.01 6.92
CA GLU A 221 28.94 -20.13 6.25
C GLU A 221 29.02 -19.37 4.94
N GLU A 222 27.96 -19.47 4.09
CA GLU A 222 27.96 -18.84 2.76
C GLU A 222 27.69 -17.32 2.82
N ARG A 223 26.98 -16.83 3.83
CA ARG A 223 26.57 -15.43 3.97
C ARG A 223 27.06 -14.81 5.28
N SER A 224 26.34 -15.09 6.35
CA SER A 224 26.65 -14.59 7.68
C SER A 224 25.75 -15.23 8.74
N THR A 225 26.21 -15.18 10.00
CA THR A 225 25.38 -15.57 11.15
C THR A 225 24.11 -14.72 11.28
N MET A 226 24.14 -13.47 10.82
CA MET A 226 22.97 -12.59 10.79
C MET A 226 21.94 -13.04 9.76
N ALA A 227 22.36 -13.51 8.59
CA ALA A 227 21.47 -14.10 7.58
C ALA A 227 20.77 -15.35 8.14
N ALA A 228 21.53 -16.23 8.78
CA ALA A 228 20.99 -17.44 9.44
C ALA A 228 19.99 -17.09 10.56
N TYR A 229 20.28 -16.06 11.36
CA TYR A 229 19.36 -15.59 12.40
C TYR A 229 18.02 -15.14 11.80
N PHE A 230 18.03 -14.28 10.78
CA PHE A 230 16.79 -13.79 10.16
C PHE A 230 16.07 -14.84 9.29
N ALA A 231 16.77 -15.85 8.82
CA ALA A 231 16.14 -17.00 8.17
C ALA A 231 15.21 -17.76 9.13
N ASN A 232 15.57 -17.87 10.43
CA ASN A 232 14.82 -18.58 11.45
C ASN A 232 14.96 -17.91 12.83
N PRO A 233 14.34 -16.73 13.06
CA PRO A 233 14.48 -15.97 14.31
C PRO A 233 13.98 -16.73 15.54
N GLY A 234 12.92 -17.54 15.39
CA GLY A 234 12.35 -18.35 16.46
C GLY A 234 13.15 -19.61 16.80
N ASN A 235 14.23 -19.89 16.05
CA ASN A 235 15.04 -21.10 16.20
C ASN A 235 14.22 -22.40 16.23
N VAL A 236 13.22 -22.48 15.37
CA VAL A 236 12.33 -23.63 15.25
C VAL A 236 13.07 -24.74 14.48
N PRO A 237 13.01 -26.00 14.91
CA PRO A 237 13.52 -27.10 14.12
C PRO A 237 12.73 -27.23 12.81
N TYR A 238 13.40 -27.14 11.68
CA TYR A 238 12.83 -27.34 10.35
C TYR A 238 13.77 -28.17 9.49
N THR A 239 13.21 -28.70 8.41
CA THR A 239 14.00 -29.36 7.35
C THR A 239 14.16 -28.38 6.19
N SER A 240 15.36 -28.30 5.63
CA SER A 240 15.61 -27.55 4.39
C SER A 240 14.64 -27.98 3.30
N GLY A 241 14.03 -26.99 2.58
CA GLY A 241 12.97 -27.23 1.62
C GLY A 241 11.54 -27.21 2.21
N LEU A 242 11.39 -27.01 3.53
CA LEU A 242 10.08 -26.70 4.11
C LEU A 242 9.67 -25.28 3.72
N ALA A 243 8.41 -25.06 3.34
CA ALA A 243 7.91 -23.75 3.00
C ALA A 243 8.05 -22.77 4.18
N ARG A 244 8.75 -21.65 3.95
CA ARG A 244 8.87 -20.54 4.89
C ARG A 244 7.72 -19.55 4.69
N GLY A 245 7.33 -19.32 3.44
CA GLY A 245 6.20 -18.53 3.00
C GLY A 245 5.32 -19.27 1.99
N ASN A 246 4.48 -18.54 1.28
CA ASN A 246 3.62 -19.08 0.24
C ASN A 246 3.74 -18.26 -1.05
N ALA A 247 4.68 -18.59 -1.90
CA ALA A 247 4.95 -17.91 -3.17
C ALA A 247 3.75 -17.78 -4.14
N ASN A 248 2.66 -18.51 -3.89
CA ASN A 248 1.44 -18.45 -4.71
C ASN A 248 0.49 -17.33 -4.28
N THR A 249 0.66 -16.75 -3.11
CA THR A 249 -0.10 -15.59 -2.63
C THR A 249 0.67 -14.31 -2.90
N LYS A 250 -0.04 -13.18 -2.94
CA LYS A 250 0.59 -11.87 -3.07
C LYS A 250 0.25 -11.02 -1.88
N ASP A 251 1.23 -10.23 -1.48
CA ASP A 251 1.09 -9.28 -0.39
C ASP A 251 0.03 -8.22 -0.69
N TRP A 252 -0.66 -7.79 0.33
CA TRP A 252 -1.60 -6.69 0.25
C TRP A 252 -1.64 -5.90 1.57
N SER A 253 -2.18 -4.69 1.51
CA SER A 253 -2.31 -3.84 2.69
C SER A 253 -3.61 -3.05 2.68
N ILE A 254 -4.03 -2.60 3.86
CA ILE A 254 -5.10 -1.62 4.04
C ILE A 254 -4.48 -0.33 4.52
N PHE A 255 -4.89 0.79 3.89
CA PHE A 255 -4.55 2.14 4.33
C PHE A 255 -5.81 2.85 4.80
N ALA A 256 -5.73 3.51 5.96
CA ALA A 256 -6.74 4.44 6.42
C ALA A 256 -6.08 5.81 6.62
N ALA A 257 -6.60 6.84 5.97
CA ALA A 257 -5.99 8.15 5.98
C ALA A 257 -7.02 9.29 5.98
N VAL A 258 -6.62 10.41 6.56
CA VAL A 258 -7.33 11.69 6.46
C VAL A 258 -6.43 12.67 5.71
N THR A 259 -6.98 13.35 4.71
CA THR A 259 -6.24 14.31 3.88
C THR A 259 -6.99 15.63 3.83
N LEU A 260 -6.27 16.72 4.08
CA LEU A 260 -6.75 18.09 3.88
C LEU A 260 -6.30 18.59 2.52
N PHE A 261 -7.23 19.16 1.76
CA PHE A 261 -7.00 19.67 0.42
C PHE A 261 -7.20 21.18 0.37
N TYR A 262 -6.33 21.84 -0.39
CA TYR A 262 -6.46 23.24 -0.75
C TYR A 262 -6.71 23.38 -2.25
N ASN A 263 -7.73 24.15 -2.62
CA ASN A 263 -8.08 24.44 -4.01
C ASN A 263 -7.12 25.50 -4.58
N LEU A 264 -6.38 25.12 -5.62
CA LEU A 264 -5.35 25.97 -6.26
C LEU A 264 -5.92 26.95 -7.29
N ASN A 265 -7.16 26.79 -7.73
CA ASN A 265 -7.74 27.62 -8.75
C ASN A 265 -8.22 28.98 -8.21
N PRO A 266 -7.93 30.09 -8.91
CA PRO A 266 -8.38 31.40 -8.50
C PRO A 266 -9.92 31.50 -8.56
N ARG A 267 -10.46 32.40 -7.74
CA ARG A 267 -11.92 32.62 -7.49
C ARG A 267 -12.78 32.82 -8.73
N ASN A 268 -12.23 33.18 -9.89
CA ASN A 268 -12.97 33.55 -11.10
C ASN A 268 -13.43 32.34 -11.93
N GLU A 269 -12.90 31.11 -11.68
CA GLU A 269 -13.25 29.90 -12.43
C GLU A 269 -14.22 28.98 -11.68
N ARG A 270 -14.86 29.48 -10.64
CA ARG A 270 -15.88 28.71 -9.92
C ARG A 270 -17.05 28.43 -10.84
N CYS A 271 -17.48 27.15 -10.82
CA CYS A 271 -18.74 26.77 -11.44
C CYS A 271 -19.83 27.75 -11.03
N ARG A 272 -20.27 28.65 -11.91
CA ARG A 272 -21.51 29.37 -11.72
C ARG A 272 -22.60 28.32 -11.72
N GLU A 273 -23.38 28.32 -10.66
CA GLU A 273 -24.62 27.55 -10.60
C GLU A 273 -25.50 27.97 -11.78
N PHE A 274 -25.95 27.01 -12.56
CA PHE A 274 -27.09 27.15 -13.42
C PHE A 274 -28.29 26.55 -12.72
#